data_26db7fb14c5d8e60bf4ef607afab11f8
#
_entry.id   26db7fb14c5d8e60bf4ef607afab11f8
#
_cell.length_a   1.000
_cell.length_b   1.000
_cell.length_c   1.000
_cell.angle_alpha   90.00
_cell.angle_beta   90.00
_cell.angle_gamma   90.00
#
_symmetry.space_group_name_H-M   'P 1'
#
loop_
_entity.id
_entity.type
_entity.pdbx_description
1 polymer ?
#
loop_
_entity_poly.entity_id
_entity_poly.type
_entity_poly.pdbx_seq_one_letter_code
_entity_poly.pdbx_strand_id
1 'polypeptide(L)'
;MGWGWSWYPKPKPRRPANGIKAQSGRQFGKTWWASKWLDALERLVDPGRLTRGRSYARSGQVLNLDIKPGRVDSRVQGSRPSPYKMQIEIKPLSDKDWDRVADAMAKQAIFAAKLLSGEMPQNIEEAFTAAKVNLFPASKGDLETDCSCPDYSNPCKHIAAVYYLLC
;
A
#
# COMPACT_ATOMS: atom_id res chain seq x y z
N MET A 1 -3.35 15.04 47.57
CA MET A 1 -4.21 15.26 46.40
C MET A 1 -3.72 14.35 45.29
N GLY A 2 -4.39 13.22 45.09
CA GLY A 2 -4.03 12.27 44.02
C GLY A 2 -4.62 12.72 42.70
N TRP A 3 -3.78 12.99 41.73
CA TRP A 3 -4.19 13.16 40.33
C TRP A 3 -4.57 11.77 39.81
N GLY A 4 -5.87 11.47 39.83
CA GLY A 4 -6.40 10.27 39.21
C GLY A 4 -6.22 10.36 37.71
N TRP A 5 -5.27 9.62 37.15
CA TRP A 5 -5.19 9.36 35.72
C TRP A 5 -6.44 8.57 35.36
N SER A 6 -7.47 9.26 34.84
CA SER A 6 -8.63 8.57 34.30
C SER A 6 -8.18 7.81 33.06
N TRP A 7 -8.04 6.50 33.22
CA TRP A 7 -7.67 5.61 32.13
C TRP A 7 -8.88 5.46 31.20
N TYR A 8 -8.92 6.31 30.16
CA TYR A 8 -9.90 6.16 29.10
C TYR A 8 -9.45 5.02 28.18
N PRO A 9 -10.21 3.92 28.09
CA PRO A 9 -9.88 2.84 27.18
C PRO A 9 -9.86 3.38 25.74
N LYS A 10 -8.79 3.05 25.00
CA LYS A 10 -8.67 3.46 23.58
C LYS A 10 -9.87 2.96 22.79
N PRO A 11 -10.53 3.81 22.01
CA PRO A 11 -11.69 3.40 21.24
C PRO A 11 -11.32 2.28 20.27
N LYS A 12 -12.09 1.19 20.31
CA LYS A 12 -11.89 0.04 19.41
C LYS A 12 -12.51 0.34 18.04
N PRO A 13 -11.91 -0.14 16.96
CA PRO A 13 -12.51 -0.03 15.63
C PRO A 13 -13.81 -0.83 15.56
N ARG A 14 -14.79 -0.32 14.86
CA ARG A 14 -16.05 -1.01 14.55
C ARG A 14 -15.76 -2.11 13.53
N ARG A 15 -16.42 -3.25 13.61
CA ARG A 15 -16.28 -4.34 12.64
C ARG A 15 -17.35 -4.19 11.55
N PRO A 16 -16.98 -3.91 10.30
CA PRO A 16 -17.94 -3.87 9.21
C PRO A 16 -18.36 -5.29 8.80
N ALA A 17 -19.61 -5.44 8.34
CA ALA A 17 -20.11 -6.73 7.86
C ALA A 17 -19.46 -7.16 6.52
N ASN A 18 -19.16 -6.20 5.65
CA ASN A 18 -18.74 -6.42 4.26
C ASN A 18 -17.35 -5.87 3.94
N GLY A 19 -16.44 -5.90 4.92
CA GLY A 19 -15.07 -5.43 4.70
C GLY A 19 -14.22 -6.41 3.90
N ILE A 20 -13.30 -5.86 3.11
CA ILE A 20 -12.29 -6.64 2.38
C ILE A 20 -11.26 -7.12 3.38
N LYS A 21 -11.05 -8.43 3.42
CA LYS A 21 -10.00 -9.05 4.23
C LYS A 21 -8.84 -9.47 3.35
N ALA A 22 -7.63 -9.26 3.83
CA ALA A 22 -6.47 -9.82 3.18
C ALA A 22 -6.59 -11.35 3.12
N GLN A 23 -6.53 -11.92 1.92
CA GLN A 23 -6.67 -13.37 1.70
C GLN A 23 -5.46 -14.18 2.21
N SER A 24 -4.31 -13.57 2.29
CA SER A 24 -3.08 -14.18 2.77
C SER A 24 -3.06 -14.23 4.30
N GLY A 25 -3.73 -15.19 4.89
CA GLY A 25 -3.74 -15.55 6.32
C GLY A 25 -2.76 -14.80 7.23
N ARG A 26 -1.68 -15.45 7.67
CA ARG A 26 -0.68 -14.84 8.57
C ARG A 26 0.48 -14.13 7.85
N GLN A 27 0.65 -14.32 6.54
CA GLN A 27 1.78 -13.78 5.79
C GLN A 27 1.32 -12.88 4.63
N PHE A 28 1.67 -11.60 4.70
CA PHE A 28 1.71 -10.70 3.55
C PHE A 28 3.04 -10.90 2.80
N GLY A 29 3.07 -10.58 1.52
CA GLY A 29 4.32 -10.63 0.76
C GLY A 29 4.75 -12.04 0.34
N LYS A 30 3.81 -12.93 -0.01
CA LYS A 30 4.14 -14.29 -0.49
C LYS A 30 4.85 -14.29 -1.84
N THR A 31 4.55 -13.32 -2.69
CA THR A 31 5.24 -13.15 -3.96
C THR A 31 6.45 -12.24 -3.77
N TRP A 32 7.46 -12.39 -4.62
CA TRP A 32 8.66 -11.57 -4.52
C TRP A 32 8.37 -10.07 -4.66
N TRP A 33 7.46 -9.68 -5.56
CA TRP A 33 7.07 -8.28 -5.77
C TRP A 33 6.26 -7.72 -4.60
N ALA A 34 5.40 -8.53 -3.97
CA ALA A 34 4.68 -8.13 -2.77
C ALA A 34 5.64 -7.93 -1.57
N SER A 35 6.67 -8.77 -1.45
CA SER A 35 7.74 -8.59 -0.47
C SER A 35 8.48 -7.27 -0.70
N LYS A 36 8.87 -6.99 -1.94
CA LYS A 36 9.53 -5.73 -2.34
C LYS A 36 8.66 -4.49 -2.07
N TRP A 37 7.37 -4.58 -2.34
CA TRP A 37 6.41 -3.54 -2.00
C TRP A 37 6.38 -3.26 -0.49
N LEU A 38 6.29 -4.30 0.33
CA LEU A 38 6.33 -4.17 1.79
C LEU A 38 7.65 -3.59 2.28
N ASP A 39 8.78 -4.05 1.75
CA ASP A 39 10.11 -3.51 2.08
C ASP A 39 10.21 -2.01 1.77
N ALA A 40 9.63 -1.57 0.65
CA ALA A 40 9.56 -0.15 0.31
C ALA A 40 8.71 0.63 1.34
N LEU A 41 7.55 0.11 1.71
CA LEU A 41 6.66 0.74 2.69
C LEU A 41 7.27 0.80 4.10
N GLU A 42 7.97 -0.25 4.53
CA GLU A 42 8.63 -0.30 5.84
C GLU A 42 9.71 0.79 5.99
N ARG A 43 10.29 1.22 4.89
CA ARG A 43 11.23 2.36 4.88
C ARG A 43 10.54 3.73 4.94
N LEU A 44 9.29 3.82 4.48
CA LEU A 44 8.57 5.08 4.30
C LEU A 44 7.56 5.37 5.40
N VAL A 45 7.06 4.34 6.09
CA VAL A 45 5.96 4.43 7.06
C VAL A 45 6.43 4.02 8.46
N ASP A 46 5.91 4.68 9.48
CA ASP A 46 6.18 4.33 10.87
C ASP A 46 5.79 2.88 11.21
N PRO A 47 6.67 2.08 11.83
CA PRO A 47 6.42 0.66 12.13
C PRO A 47 5.16 0.41 12.96
N GLY A 48 4.85 1.28 13.92
CA GLY A 48 3.66 1.17 14.76
C GLY A 48 2.37 1.35 13.95
N ARG A 49 2.41 2.19 12.92
CA ARG A 49 1.28 2.38 11.99
C ARG A 49 1.12 1.23 11.03
N LEU A 50 2.21 0.68 10.54
CA LEU A 50 2.19 -0.54 9.73
C LEU A 50 1.61 -1.71 10.50
N THR A 51 2.02 -1.93 11.74
CA THR A 51 1.48 -3.00 12.61
C THR A 51 -0.03 -2.87 12.78
N ARG A 52 -0.52 -1.66 13.08
CA ARG A 52 -1.97 -1.40 13.20
C ARG A 52 -2.69 -1.53 11.85
N GLY A 53 -2.10 -1.07 10.77
CA GLY A 53 -2.61 -1.21 9.41
C GLY A 53 -2.77 -2.67 9.01
N ARG A 54 -1.79 -3.51 9.31
CA ARG A 54 -1.84 -4.96 9.11
C ARG A 54 -3.03 -5.60 9.84
N SER A 55 -3.26 -5.21 11.09
CA SER A 55 -4.42 -5.67 11.86
C SER A 55 -5.73 -5.25 11.21
N TYR A 56 -5.85 -4.02 10.73
CA TYR A 56 -7.01 -3.50 10.02
C TYR A 56 -7.27 -4.26 8.70
N ALA A 57 -6.23 -4.53 7.93
CA ALA A 57 -6.33 -5.30 6.68
C ALA A 57 -6.84 -6.74 6.92
N ARG A 58 -6.40 -7.36 8.01
CA ARG A 58 -6.81 -8.72 8.39
C ARG A 58 -8.24 -8.79 8.95
N SER A 59 -8.67 -7.77 9.65
CA SER A 59 -9.98 -7.74 10.30
C SER A 59 -11.12 -7.25 9.40
N GLY A 60 -10.83 -6.90 8.14
CA GLY A 60 -11.84 -6.45 7.18
C GLY A 60 -12.31 -5.02 7.43
N GLN A 61 -11.43 -4.14 7.89
CA GLN A 61 -11.76 -2.72 8.13
C GLN A 61 -11.82 -1.90 6.84
N VAL A 62 -11.19 -2.37 5.76
CA VAL A 62 -11.24 -1.73 4.44
C VAL A 62 -12.52 -2.14 3.73
N LEU A 63 -13.34 -1.17 3.33
CA LEU A 63 -14.67 -1.43 2.77
C LEU A 63 -14.68 -1.57 1.26
N ASN A 64 -13.81 -0.84 0.58
CA ASN A 64 -13.68 -0.86 -0.88
C ASN A 64 -12.27 -0.48 -1.30
N LEU A 65 -11.91 -0.88 -2.50
CA LEU A 65 -10.71 -0.44 -3.23
C LEU A 65 -11.14 0.00 -4.63
N ASP A 66 -10.98 1.27 -4.93
CA ASP A 66 -11.18 1.83 -6.26
C ASP A 66 -9.81 2.23 -6.82
N ILE A 67 -9.26 1.37 -7.70
CA ILE A 67 -7.90 1.50 -8.23
C ILE A 67 -7.99 2.08 -9.63
N LYS A 68 -7.33 3.22 -9.82
CA LYS A 68 -7.20 3.94 -11.08
C LYS A 68 -5.74 4.16 -11.42
N PRO A 69 -5.37 4.49 -12.65
CA PRO A 69 -4.01 4.87 -12.97
C PRO A 69 -3.51 6.00 -12.06
N GLY A 70 -2.45 5.71 -11.29
CA GLY A 70 -1.83 6.66 -10.37
C GLY A 70 -2.62 6.98 -9.09
N ARG A 71 -3.77 6.32 -8.84
CA ARG A 71 -4.62 6.66 -7.70
C ARG A 71 -5.37 5.46 -7.13
N VAL A 72 -5.48 5.41 -5.81
CA VAL A 72 -6.34 4.49 -5.10
C VAL A 72 -7.24 5.28 -4.15
N ASP A 73 -8.55 5.13 -4.30
CA ASP A 73 -9.55 5.65 -3.38
C ASP A 73 -10.13 4.50 -2.55
N SER A 74 -10.30 4.72 -1.25
CA SER A 74 -10.84 3.70 -0.35
C SER A 74 -11.61 4.30 0.82
N ARG A 75 -12.44 3.47 1.44
CA ARG A 75 -13.09 3.77 2.73
C ARG A 75 -12.65 2.74 3.76
N VAL A 76 -12.25 3.22 4.92
CA VAL A 76 -11.76 2.38 6.00
C VAL A 76 -12.55 2.63 7.26
N GLN A 77 -13.12 1.59 7.83
CA GLN A 77 -13.89 1.67 9.06
C GLN A 77 -12.94 1.76 10.26
N GLY A 78 -13.04 2.86 10.99
CA GLY A 78 -12.38 3.06 12.27
C GLY A 78 -13.33 2.93 13.45
N SER A 79 -13.06 3.66 14.51
CA SER A 79 -13.89 3.70 15.73
C SER A 79 -15.16 4.56 15.58
N ARG A 80 -15.17 5.51 14.67
CA ARG A 80 -16.34 6.37 14.41
C ARG A 80 -17.42 5.64 13.63
N PRO A 81 -18.70 6.05 13.73
CA PRO A 81 -19.80 5.47 12.96
C PRO A 81 -19.57 5.53 11.45
N SER A 82 -19.12 6.68 10.95
CA SER A 82 -18.84 6.89 9.52
C SER A 82 -17.41 6.43 9.18
N PRO A 83 -17.24 5.67 8.08
CA PRO A 83 -15.93 5.29 7.59
C PRO A 83 -15.10 6.50 7.18
N TYR A 84 -13.78 6.40 7.35
CA TYR A 84 -12.85 7.40 6.84
C TYR A 84 -12.66 7.23 5.35
N LYS A 85 -12.63 8.36 4.64
CA LYS A 85 -12.22 8.42 3.23
C LYS A 85 -10.71 8.54 3.20
N MET A 86 -10.08 7.75 2.37
CA MET A 86 -8.64 7.84 2.16
C MET A 86 -8.30 7.78 0.67
N GLN A 87 -7.17 8.35 0.34
CA GLN A 87 -6.64 8.45 -1.00
C GLN A 87 -5.14 8.21 -0.97
N ILE A 88 -4.67 7.46 -1.94
CA ILE A 88 -3.25 7.27 -2.23
C ILE A 88 -3.03 7.71 -3.67
N GLU A 89 -2.08 8.58 -3.90
CA GLU A 89 -1.64 8.97 -5.23
C GLU A 89 -0.17 8.63 -5.43
N ILE A 90 0.14 8.11 -6.60
CA ILE A 90 1.50 7.87 -7.07
C ILE A 90 1.65 8.55 -8.41
N LYS A 91 2.75 9.28 -8.62
CA LYS A 91 3.04 9.90 -9.90
C LYS A 91 3.26 8.82 -10.95
N PRO A 92 2.41 8.70 -11.98
CA PRO A 92 2.61 7.74 -13.04
C PRO A 92 3.91 8.02 -13.79
N LEU A 93 4.54 6.96 -14.30
CA LEU A 93 5.64 7.11 -15.25
C LEU A 93 5.13 7.79 -16.53
N SER A 94 5.93 8.67 -17.11
CA SER A 94 5.62 9.28 -18.38
C SER A 94 5.71 8.24 -19.53
N ASP A 95 5.07 8.54 -20.68
CA ASP A 95 5.17 7.68 -21.85
C ASP A 95 6.63 7.46 -22.26
N LYS A 96 7.48 8.50 -22.17
CA LYS A 96 8.93 8.39 -22.44
C LYS A 96 9.64 7.46 -21.45
N ASP A 97 9.21 7.43 -20.18
CA ASP A 97 9.77 6.52 -19.20
C ASP A 97 9.36 5.08 -19.53
N TRP A 98 8.10 4.87 -19.91
CA TRP A 98 7.61 3.57 -20.34
C TRP A 98 8.30 3.07 -21.61
N ASP A 99 8.54 3.94 -22.60
CA ASP A 99 9.30 3.59 -23.80
C ASP A 99 10.72 3.11 -23.44
N ARG A 100 11.41 3.82 -22.53
CA ARG A 100 12.74 3.40 -22.08
C ARG A 100 12.73 2.06 -21.32
N VAL A 101 11.71 1.84 -20.50
CA VAL A 101 11.53 0.56 -19.79
C VAL A 101 11.24 -0.56 -20.80
N ALA A 102 10.35 -0.34 -21.75
CA ALA A 102 10.04 -1.29 -22.82
C ALA A 102 11.28 -1.65 -23.64
N ASP A 103 12.08 -0.67 -24.03
CA ASP A 103 13.35 -0.87 -24.75
C ASP A 103 14.35 -1.67 -23.91
N ALA A 104 14.43 -1.40 -22.61
CA ALA A 104 15.30 -2.17 -21.71
C ALA A 104 14.83 -3.63 -21.56
N MET A 105 13.52 -3.85 -21.47
CA MET A 105 12.95 -5.21 -21.43
C MET A 105 13.11 -5.95 -22.75
N ALA A 106 12.94 -5.28 -23.89
CA ALA A 106 13.06 -5.87 -25.22
C ALA A 106 14.46 -6.42 -25.51
N LYS A 107 15.50 -5.93 -24.84
CA LYS A 107 16.87 -6.43 -24.97
C LYS A 107 17.06 -7.85 -24.41
N GLN A 108 16.10 -8.32 -23.61
CA GLN A 108 16.14 -9.65 -22.99
C GLN A 108 14.82 -10.39 -23.27
N ALA A 109 14.85 -11.35 -24.16
CA ALA A 109 13.66 -12.11 -24.57
C ALA A 109 12.93 -12.79 -23.40
N ILE A 110 13.65 -13.07 -22.30
CA ILE A 110 13.07 -13.68 -21.09
C ILE A 110 11.99 -12.79 -20.43
N PHE A 111 12.11 -11.46 -20.49
CA PHE A 111 11.09 -10.56 -19.94
C PHE A 111 9.79 -10.66 -20.74
N ALA A 112 9.90 -10.61 -22.08
CA ALA A 112 8.72 -10.73 -22.95
C ALA A 112 8.04 -12.09 -22.76
N ALA A 113 8.82 -13.19 -22.74
CA ALA A 113 8.30 -14.54 -22.56
C ALA A 113 7.53 -14.70 -21.22
N LYS A 114 8.09 -14.24 -20.11
CA LYS A 114 7.45 -14.33 -18.79
C LYS A 114 6.22 -13.45 -18.69
N LEU A 115 6.27 -12.22 -19.15
CA LEU A 115 5.11 -11.32 -19.12
C LEU A 115 3.95 -11.85 -19.99
N LEU A 116 4.23 -12.42 -21.15
CA LEU A 116 3.23 -13.06 -22.00
C LEU A 116 2.62 -14.32 -21.35
N SER A 117 3.36 -15.03 -20.51
CA SER A 117 2.85 -16.16 -19.73
C SER A 117 2.10 -15.74 -18.45
N GLY A 118 1.98 -14.43 -18.19
CA GLY A 118 1.36 -13.90 -16.99
C GLY A 118 2.23 -13.94 -15.74
N GLU A 119 3.53 -14.17 -15.90
CA GLU A 119 4.48 -14.16 -14.79
C GLU A 119 5.21 -12.82 -14.69
N MET A 120 5.32 -12.29 -13.47
CA MET A 120 6.18 -11.14 -13.19
C MET A 120 7.64 -11.61 -13.02
N PRO A 121 8.56 -11.22 -13.92
CA PRO A 121 9.96 -11.61 -13.80
C PRO A 121 10.60 -11.07 -12.53
N GLN A 122 11.35 -11.89 -11.79
CA GLN A 122 12.00 -11.45 -10.54
C GLN A 122 13.03 -10.34 -10.72
N ASN A 123 13.65 -10.29 -11.89
CA ASN A 123 14.67 -9.30 -12.24
C ASN A 123 14.13 -8.11 -13.06
N ILE A 124 12.80 -7.92 -13.12
CA ILE A 124 12.19 -6.81 -13.87
C ILE A 124 12.67 -5.43 -13.36
N GLU A 125 13.02 -5.31 -12.07
CA GLU A 125 13.59 -4.09 -11.52
C GLU A 125 14.85 -3.64 -12.25
N GLU A 126 15.63 -4.56 -12.84
CA GLU A 126 16.83 -4.24 -13.62
C GLU A 126 16.48 -3.39 -14.86
N ALA A 127 15.36 -3.71 -15.52
CA ALA A 127 14.90 -2.94 -16.68
C ALA A 127 14.48 -1.51 -16.27
N PHE A 128 13.81 -1.35 -15.13
CA PHE A 128 13.44 -0.04 -14.58
C PHE A 128 14.69 0.74 -14.17
N THR A 129 15.64 0.10 -13.51
CA THR A 129 16.93 0.72 -13.15
C THR A 129 17.70 1.17 -14.38
N ALA A 130 17.75 0.34 -15.44
CA ALA A 130 18.40 0.70 -16.71
C ALA A 130 17.72 1.89 -17.40
N ALA A 131 16.40 2.02 -17.24
CA ALA A 131 15.62 3.16 -17.71
C ALA A 131 15.72 4.39 -16.80
N LYS A 132 16.44 4.30 -15.67
CA LYS A 132 16.60 5.35 -14.64
C LYS A 132 15.26 5.76 -13.99
N VAL A 133 14.38 4.82 -13.79
CA VAL A 133 13.11 4.97 -13.07
C VAL A 133 12.96 3.88 -12.01
N ASN A 134 12.10 4.11 -11.03
CA ASN A 134 11.84 3.14 -9.98
C ASN A 134 10.54 2.39 -10.24
N LEU A 135 10.56 1.07 -10.07
CA LEU A 135 9.35 0.24 -10.10
C LEU A 135 8.53 0.42 -8.81
N PHE A 136 9.20 0.57 -7.68
CA PHE A 136 8.57 0.75 -6.37
C PHE A 136 8.88 2.15 -5.81
N PRO A 137 8.04 2.69 -4.91
CA PRO A 137 8.32 3.96 -4.27
C PRO A 137 9.66 3.95 -3.54
N ALA A 138 10.50 4.93 -3.81
CA ALA A 138 11.83 5.06 -3.23
C ALA A 138 11.89 6.13 -2.13
N SER A 139 11.01 7.14 -2.20
CA SER A 139 10.94 8.25 -1.27
C SER A 139 9.51 8.54 -0.81
N LYS A 140 9.37 9.27 0.29
CA LYS A 140 8.05 9.70 0.79
C LYS A 140 7.31 10.58 -0.21
N GLY A 141 8.02 11.31 -1.07
CA GLY A 141 7.43 12.15 -2.11
C GLY A 141 6.85 11.39 -3.29
N ASP A 142 7.14 10.09 -3.40
CA ASP A 142 6.60 9.25 -4.49
C ASP A 142 5.15 8.79 -4.21
N LEU A 143 4.74 8.86 -2.94
CA LEU A 143 3.40 8.51 -2.49
C LEU A 143 2.77 9.71 -1.77
N GLU A 144 1.78 10.33 -2.38
CA GLU A 144 0.94 11.31 -1.71
C GLU A 144 -0.27 10.62 -1.12
N THR A 145 -0.55 10.89 0.15
CA THR A 145 -1.62 10.21 0.86
C THR A 145 -2.45 11.20 1.65
N ASP A 146 -3.76 10.98 1.67
CA ASP A 146 -4.71 11.73 2.48
C ASP A 146 -5.71 10.80 3.17
N CYS A 147 -6.11 11.15 4.37
CA CYS A 147 -7.13 10.43 5.12
C CYS A 147 -7.95 11.39 5.98
N SER A 148 -9.26 11.27 5.94
CA SER A 148 -10.18 12.08 6.74
C SER A 148 -10.18 11.76 8.24
N CYS A 149 -9.30 10.89 8.72
CA CYS A 149 -9.18 10.56 10.14
C CYS A 149 -8.52 11.71 10.94
N PRO A 150 -8.76 11.78 12.27
CA PRO A 150 -8.16 12.80 13.11
C PRO A 150 -6.68 12.57 13.45
N ASP A 151 -6.07 11.51 12.93
CA ASP A 151 -4.64 11.25 13.13
C ASP A 151 -3.83 12.29 12.35
N TYR A 152 -2.98 13.04 13.06
CA TYR A 152 -2.11 14.06 12.44
C TYR A 152 -0.96 13.46 11.63
N SER A 153 -0.67 12.19 11.81
CA SER A 153 0.42 11.51 11.08
C SER A 153 -0.08 10.97 9.75
N ASN A 154 0.71 11.25 8.73
CA ASN A 154 0.49 10.78 7.38
C ASN A 154 1.76 10.07 6.88
N PRO A 155 1.70 8.80 6.44
CA PRO A 155 0.51 7.92 6.39
C PRO A 155 0.03 7.45 7.77
N CYS A 156 -1.30 7.37 7.94
CA CYS A 156 -1.93 6.82 9.15
C CYS A 156 -2.14 5.30 9.05
N LYS A 157 -2.65 4.68 10.12
CA LYS A 157 -2.97 3.24 10.12
C LYS A 157 -4.01 2.82 9.08
N HIS A 158 -4.92 3.71 8.69
CA HIS A 158 -5.97 3.43 7.69
C HIS A 158 -5.36 3.33 6.29
N ILE A 159 -4.44 4.23 5.96
CA ILE A 159 -3.66 4.18 4.72
C ILE A 159 -2.78 2.93 4.71
N ALA A 160 -2.09 2.63 5.83
CA ALA A 160 -1.29 1.43 5.96
C ALA A 160 -2.10 0.14 5.74
N ALA A 161 -3.37 0.10 6.17
CA ALA A 161 -4.25 -1.05 5.92
C ALA A 161 -4.47 -1.28 4.42
N VAL A 162 -4.66 -0.22 3.65
CA VAL A 162 -4.84 -0.31 2.20
C VAL A 162 -3.54 -0.74 1.52
N TYR A 163 -2.38 -0.27 1.97
CA TYR A 163 -1.09 -0.74 1.46
C TYR A 163 -0.95 -2.26 1.54
N TYR A 164 -1.41 -2.88 2.65
CA TYR A 164 -1.37 -4.33 2.80
C TYR A 164 -2.34 -5.08 1.88
N LEU A 165 -3.42 -4.44 1.43
CA LEU A 165 -4.36 -5.05 0.48
C LEU A 165 -3.91 -4.90 -0.98
N LEU A 166 -2.96 -4.01 -1.26
CA LEU A 166 -2.38 -3.82 -2.59
C LEU A 166 -1.23 -4.80 -2.88
N CYS A 167 -0.86 -5.67 -1.92
CA CYS A 167 0.21 -6.67 -2.06
C CYS A 167 -0.22 -7.90 -2.87
#